data_49b85d04b7831027215bb02633764319
#
_entry.id   49b85d04b7831027215bb02633764319
#
_cell.length_a   1.000
_cell.length_b   1.000
_cell.length_c   1.000
_cell.angle_alpha   90.00
_cell.angle_beta   90.00
_cell.angle_gamma   90.00
#
_symmetry.space_group_name_H-M   'P 1'
#
loop_
_entity.id
_entity.type
_entity.pdbx_description
1 polymer ?
#
loop_
_entity_poly.entity_id
_entity_poly.type
_entity_poly.pdbx_seq_one_letter_code
_entity_poly.pdbx_strand_id
1 'polypeptide(L)'
;FYYFCYGLTKNMVIAVSVYTFFQMCLLAGSVAYFISTLRSHKIRPFVLLLITAFYALIPYHAVFSVTVWKDIPFAAAVLFFSCAILRLSVQNQICLKNLAVLFISGVMICLFRSNGWYAFLLALPFLLFGFRHKAKAVYPPLFAALLLAAVVKYPIMSAFRVEQPDFIESVSIPMQQITAVICNDRYLTEEERALIEEVVDLTYIRDLYNPTFADNIKELVRAGNQDYLVSHKDEFLNLWIALGLRYPGDYLTAYVNQTYGYWYPDSFYLVAEAEGVSATDLGVSHTPLIGGPLVIKTKEIAIKLGSMVPIYGTLWSMGVACWVLLFSISVSVIRRDYHKLICYLPGVALLLSVLAATPVATEFRYVYFLVLCLPFYLITAVLPEEADAPV
;
A
#
# COMPACT_ATOMS: atom_id res chain seq x y z
N PHE A 1 -13.75 15.21 1.47
CA PHE A 1 -14.00 15.66 0.09
C PHE A 1 -15.32 15.09 -0.42
N TYR A 2 -15.52 13.77 -0.42
CA TYR A 2 -16.76 13.11 -0.84
C TYR A 2 -18.00 13.64 -0.12
N TYR A 3 -17.99 13.66 1.21
CA TYR A 3 -19.10 14.22 2.00
C TYR A 3 -19.37 15.70 1.71
N PHE A 4 -18.35 16.46 1.42
CA PHE A 4 -18.47 17.85 1.00
C PHE A 4 -19.22 17.96 -0.33
N CYS A 5 -18.80 17.18 -1.34
CA CYS A 5 -19.46 17.14 -2.65
C CYS A 5 -20.91 16.67 -2.53
N TYR A 6 -21.19 15.64 -1.73
CA TYR A 6 -22.54 15.18 -1.45
C TYR A 6 -23.37 16.25 -0.71
N GLY A 7 -22.76 16.93 0.25
CA GLY A 7 -23.42 18.03 0.98
C GLY A 7 -23.89 19.15 0.08
N LEU A 8 -23.12 19.46 -0.98
CA LEU A 8 -23.46 20.50 -1.96
C LEU A 8 -24.49 20.03 -2.99
N THR A 9 -24.36 18.82 -3.50
CA THR A 9 -25.16 18.34 -4.66
C THR A 9 -26.38 17.53 -4.26
N LYS A 10 -26.38 16.98 -3.04
CA LYS A 10 -27.37 15.99 -2.56
C LYS A 10 -27.57 14.81 -3.51
N ASN A 11 -26.58 14.58 -4.37
CA ASN A 11 -26.60 13.51 -5.37
C ASN A 11 -25.35 12.66 -5.24
N MET A 12 -25.52 11.37 -4.94
CA MET A 12 -24.44 10.41 -4.71
C MET A 12 -23.61 10.17 -5.96
N VAL A 13 -24.26 10.04 -7.12
CA VAL A 13 -23.59 9.79 -8.41
C VAL A 13 -22.66 10.96 -8.75
N ILE A 14 -23.15 12.21 -8.58
CA ILE A 14 -22.33 13.40 -8.83
C ILE A 14 -21.15 13.46 -7.83
N ALA A 15 -21.40 13.19 -6.54
CA ALA A 15 -20.35 13.21 -5.53
C ALA A 15 -19.23 12.18 -5.82
N VAL A 16 -19.60 10.96 -6.21
CA VAL A 16 -18.66 9.92 -6.64
C VAL A 16 -17.93 10.33 -7.91
N SER A 17 -18.65 10.87 -8.91
CA SER A 17 -18.04 11.29 -10.18
C SER A 17 -17.00 12.41 -9.99
N VAL A 18 -17.28 13.40 -9.15
CA VAL A 18 -16.34 14.48 -8.83
C VAL A 18 -15.12 13.91 -8.08
N TYR A 19 -15.32 12.99 -7.13
CA TYR A 19 -14.23 12.36 -6.43
C TYR A 19 -13.33 11.55 -7.37
N THR A 20 -13.93 10.70 -8.22
CA THR A 20 -13.16 9.87 -9.18
C THR A 20 -12.42 10.73 -10.19
N PHE A 21 -13.03 11.81 -10.69
CA PHE A 21 -12.34 12.76 -11.57
C PHE A 21 -11.14 13.41 -10.89
N PHE A 22 -11.27 13.83 -9.64
CA PHE A 22 -10.17 14.37 -8.85
C PHE A 22 -9.05 13.32 -8.66
N GLN A 23 -9.43 12.08 -8.33
CA GLN A 23 -8.49 10.96 -8.17
C GLN A 23 -7.73 10.67 -9.48
N MET A 24 -8.43 10.65 -10.62
CA MET A 24 -7.82 10.52 -11.95
C MET A 24 -6.81 11.64 -12.23
N CYS A 25 -7.17 12.89 -11.94
CA CYS A 25 -6.27 14.03 -12.10
C CYS A 25 -5.04 13.92 -11.19
N LEU A 26 -5.20 13.46 -9.96
CA LEU A 26 -4.11 13.27 -9.01
C LEU A 26 -3.15 12.17 -9.48
N LEU A 27 -3.68 11.03 -9.92
CA LEU A 27 -2.89 9.92 -10.45
C LEU A 27 -2.13 10.34 -11.71
N ALA A 28 -2.82 10.95 -12.69
CA ALA A 28 -2.20 11.47 -13.90
C ALA A 28 -1.15 12.55 -13.60
N GLY A 29 -1.41 13.42 -12.64
CA GLY A 29 -0.49 14.44 -12.16
C GLY A 29 0.79 13.85 -11.55
N SER A 30 0.68 12.76 -10.80
CA SER A 30 1.86 12.07 -10.23
C SER A 30 2.73 11.45 -11.32
N VAL A 31 2.13 10.82 -12.31
CA VAL A 31 2.84 10.28 -13.48
C VAL A 31 3.47 11.38 -14.32
N ALA A 32 2.75 12.47 -14.58
CA ALA A 32 3.27 13.63 -15.32
C ALA A 32 4.46 14.28 -14.59
N TYR A 33 4.40 14.38 -13.25
CA TYR A 33 5.51 14.88 -12.43
C TYR A 33 6.72 13.94 -12.51
N PHE A 34 6.50 12.63 -12.49
CA PHE A 34 7.56 11.64 -12.68
C PHE A 34 8.21 11.75 -14.06
N ILE A 35 7.42 11.80 -15.13
CA ILE A 35 7.94 11.99 -16.51
C ILE A 35 8.71 13.31 -16.61
N SER A 36 8.20 14.40 -16.02
CA SER A 36 8.92 15.68 -15.95
C SER A 36 10.25 15.56 -15.20
N THR A 37 10.30 14.74 -14.14
CA THR A 37 11.54 14.46 -13.39
C THR A 37 12.54 13.71 -14.26
N LEU A 38 12.11 12.71 -15.00
CA LEU A 38 12.98 11.97 -15.91
C LEU A 38 13.47 12.82 -17.09
N ARG A 39 12.61 13.71 -17.58
CA ARG A 39 12.96 14.65 -18.66
C ARG A 39 14.08 15.59 -18.25
N SER A 40 14.12 16.02 -17.00
CA SER A 40 15.23 16.84 -16.49
C SER A 40 16.55 16.06 -16.39
N HIS A 41 16.52 14.74 -16.28
CA HIS A 41 17.68 13.86 -16.38
C HIS A 41 18.09 13.51 -17.83
N LYS A 42 17.53 14.18 -18.84
CA LYS A 42 17.81 13.95 -20.26
C LYS A 42 17.61 12.49 -20.72
N ILE A 43 16.66 11.78 -20.09
CA ILE A 43 16.30 10.43 -20.48
C ILE A 43 15.79 10.44 -21.93
N ARG A 44 16.17 9.42 -22.70
CA ARG A 44 15.82 9.30 -24.14
C ARG A 44 14.31 9.34 -24.33
N PRO A 45 13.77 10.09 -25.32
CA PRO A 45 12.32 10.20 -25.54
C PRO A 45 11.62 8.86 -25.71
N PHE A 46 12.29 7.87 -26.31
CA PHE A 46 11.75 6.52 -26.46
C PHE A 46 11.47 5.84 -25.11
N VAL A 47 12.35 5.98 -24.12
CA VAL A 47 12.15 5.45 -22.77
C VAL A 47 10.97 6.16 -22.09
N LEU A 48 10.86 7.48 -22.25
CA LEU A 48 9.71 8.23 -21.75
C LEU A 48 8.40 7.76 -22.39
N LEU A 49 8.42 7.44 -23.67
CA LEU A 49 7.26 6.87 -24.38
C LEU A 49 6.87 5.51 -23.80
N LEU A 50 7.83 4.61 -23.58
CA LEU A 50 7.57 3.29 -22.97
C LEU A 50 6.97 3.41 -21.57
N ILE A 51 7.50 4.32 -20.74
CA ILE A 51 6.94 4.59 -19.41
C ILE A 51 5.51 5.14 -19.51
N THR A 52 5.28 6.06 -20.44
CA THR A 52 3.93 6.60 -20.67
C THR A 52 2.97 5.50 -21.12
N ALA A 53 3.42 4.62 -22.03
CA ALA A 53 2.65 3.46 -22.49
C ALA A 53 2.33 2.49 -21.35
N PHE A 54 3.28 2.23 -20.44
CA PHE A 54 3.03 1.42 -19.25
C PHE A 54 1.84 1.97 -18.44
N TYR A 55 1.84 3.26 -18.11
CA TYR A 55 0.73 3.84 -17.34
C TYR A 55 -0.58 3.96 -18.11
N ALA A 56 -0.52 4.16 -19.43
CA ALA A 56 -1.71 4.35 -20.25
C ALA A 56 -2.38 3.05 -20.69
N LEU A 57 -1.61 1.99 -20.90
CA LEU A 57 -2.09 0.76 -21.55
C LEU A 57 -2.32 -0.40 -20.57
N ILE A 58 -1.71 -0.37 -19.38
CA ILE A 58 -1.93 -1.47 -18.42
C ILE A 58 -3.30 -1.30 -17.76
N PRO A 59 -4.20 -2.29 -17.89
CA PRO A 59 -5.61 -2.16 -17.53
C PRO A 59 -5.87 -1.80 -16.06
N TYR A 60 -5.06 -2.29 -15.12
CA TYR A 60 -5.28 -2.01 -13.70
C TYR A 60 -5.11 -0.52 -13.34
N HIS A 61 -4.30 0.24 -14.07
CA HIS A 61 -4.21 1.69 -13.84
C HIS A 61 -5.52 2.40 -14.17
N ALA A 62 -6.17 1.98 -15.27
CA ALA A 62 -7.48 2.51 -15.64
C ALA A 62 -8.56 2.12 -14.62
N VAL A 63 -8.61 0.84 -14.21
CA VAL A 63 -9.56 0.35 -13.20
C VAL A 63 -9.38 1.12 -11.89
N PHE A 64 -8.16 1.21 -11.38
CA PHE A 64 -7.88 1.89 -10.12
C PHE A 64 -8.11 3.39 -10.19
N SER A 65 -7.94 4.01 -11.36
CA SER A 65 -8.18 5.46 -11.50
C SER A 65 -9.62 5.85 -11.18
N VAL A 66 -10.58 4.95 -11.38
CA VAL A 66 -12.02 5.17 -11.11
C VAL A 66 -12.54 4.45 -9.86
N THR A 67 -11.75 3.55 -9.27
CA THR A 67 -12.15 2.84 -8.05
C THR A 67 -12.03 3.75 -6.83
N VAL A 68 -13.10 3.89 -6.04
CA VAL A 68 -13.15 4.80 -4.89
C VAL A 68 -12.45 4.18 -3.68
N TRP A 69 -11.12 4.11 -3.72
CA TRP A 69 -10.28 3.62 -2.65
C TRP A 69 -9.22 4.66 -2.26
N LYS A 70 -9.04 4.82 -0.95
CA LYS A 70 -7.98 5.69 -0.38
C LYS A 70 -6.56 5.27 -0.80
N ASP A 71 -6.39 4.03 -1.24
CA ASP A 71 -5.13 3.45 -1.69
C ASP A 71 -4.60 4.11 -2.98
N ILE A 72 -5.49 4.61 -3.82
CA ILE A 72 -5.10 5.22 -5.10
C ILE A 72 -4.45 6.60 -4.91
N PRO A 73 -5.09 7.57 -4.22
CA PRO A 73 -4.43 8.82 -3.89
C PRO A 73 -3.19 8.62 -3.00
N PHE A 74 -3.18 7.59 -2.15
CA PHE A 74 -2.00 7.20 -1.39
C PHE A 74 -0.83 6.80 -2.30
N ALA A 75 -1.05 5.91 -3.29
CA ALA A 75 -0.02 5.49 -4.22
C ALA A 75 0.52 6.66 -5.06
N ALA A 76 -0.36 7.56 -5.52
CA ALA A 76 0.04 8.80 -6.20
C ALA A 76 0.93 9.68 -5.30
N ALA A 77 0.60 9.81 -4.01
CA ALA A 77 1.41 10.55 -3.04
C ALA A 77 2.80 9.92 -2.87
N VAL A 78 2.90 8.58 -2.83
CA VAL A 78 4.20 7.89 -2.75
C VAL A 78 5.06 8.18 -3.97
N LEU A 79 4.49 8.18 -5.17
CA LEU A 79 5.22 8.52 -6.39
C LEU A 79 5.69 9.99 -6.39
N PHE A 80 4.82 10.94 -5.99
CA PHE A 80 5.20 12.34 -5.83
C PHE A 80 6.34 12.50 -4.82
N PHE A 81 6.24 11.85 -3.67
CA PHE A 81 7.23 11.93 -2.60
C PHE A 81 8.59 11.37 -3.04
N SER A 82 8.58 10.19 -3.68
CA SER A 82 9.80 9.57 -4.22
C SER A 82 10.45 10.42 -5.31
N CYS A 83 9.66 11.03 -6.19
CA CYS A 83 10.18 11.97 -7.20
C CYS A 83 10.74 13.26 -6.57
N ALA A 84 10.12 13.79 -5.51
CA ALA A 84 10.65 14.94 -4.79
C ALA A 84 11.98 14.61 -4.13
N ILE A 85 12.11 13.42 -3.49
CA ILE A 85 13.39 12.94 -2.96
C ILE A 85 14.44 12.87 -4.07
N LEU A 86 14.12 12.27 -5.22
CA LEU A 86 15.05 12.16 -6.34
C LEU A 86 15.54 13.54 -6.81
N ARG A 87 14.65 14.52 -6.96
CA ARG A 87 15.01 15.90 -7.33
C ARG A 87 15.88 16.58 -6.28
N LEU A 88 15.60 16.36 -5.01
CA LEU A 88 16.35 16.99 -3.91
C LEU A 88 17.68 16.30 -3.64
N SER A 89 17.79 14.99 -3.81
CA SER A 89 19.01 14.21 -3.53
C SER A 89 19.97 14.18 -4.71
N VAL A 90 19.51 13.72 -5.85
CA VAL A 90 20.33 13.47 -7.04
C VAL A 90 20.51 14.75 -7.88
N GLN A 91 19.42 15.49 -8.16
CA GLN A 91 19.49 16.72 -8.99
C GLN A 91 19.93 17.95 -8.22
N ASN A 92 20.05 17.89 -6.92
CA ASN A 92 20.37 19.04 -6.06
C ASN A 92 19.45 20.27 -6.25
N GLN A 93 18.23 20.05 -6.73
CA GLN A 93 17.27 21.12 -7.05
C GLN A 93 16.47 21.53 -5.81
N ILE A 94 17.05 22.36 -4.98
CA ILE A 94 16.37 22.93 -3.81
C ILE A 94 15.54 24.13 -4.27
N CYS A 95 14.26 23.90 -4.54
CA CYS A 95 13.32 24.96 -4.86
C CYS A 95 12.01 24.76 -4.08
N LEU A 96 11.27 25.86 -3.89
CA LEU A 96 10.02 25.84 -3.14
C LEU A 96 9.01 24.81 -3.68
N LYS A 97 8.95 24.64 -5.00
CA LYS A 97 8.08 23.65 -5.64
C LYS A 97 8.40 22.22 -5.17
N ASN A 98 9.66 21.82 -5.18
CA ASN A 98 10.06 20.45 -4.78
C ASN A 98 9.86 20.24 -3.28
N LEU A 99 10.11 21.26 -2.45
CA LEU A 99 9.84 21.22 -1.01
C LEU A 99 8.34 21.17 -0.70
N ALA A 100 7.53 21.91 -1.45
CA ALA A 100 6.06 21.85 -1.33
C ALA A 100 5.52 20.47 -1.73
N VAL A 101 6.02 19.86 -2.82
CA VAL A 101 5.65 18.51 -3.21
C VAL A 101 6.05 17.52 -2.13
N LEU A 102 7.26 17.62 -1.57
CA LEU A 102 7.72 16.75 -0.47
C LEU A 102 6.80 16.88 0.75
N PHE A 103 6.43 18.09 1.14
CA PHE A 103 5.54 18.37 2.27
C PHE A 103 4.13 17.79 2.03
N ILE A 104 3.48 18.17 0.92
CA ILE A 104 2.09 17.78 0.63
C ILE A 104 1.98 16.26 0.49
N SER A 105 2.89 15.64 -0.27
CA SER A 105 2.88 14.18 -0.44
C SER A 105 3.21 13.44 0.85
N GLY A 106 4.09 13.98 1.70
CA GLY A 106 4.36 13.45 3.04
C GLY A 106 3.12 13.47 3.94
N VAL A 107 2.37 14.57 3.97
CA VAL A 107 1.07 14.68 4.67
C VAL A 107 0.08 13.64 4.14
N MET A 108 -0.04 13.52 2.81
CA MET A 108 -0.95 12.55 2.19
C MET A 108 -0.58 11.10 2.56
N ILE A 109 0.71 10.74 2.55
CA ILE A 109 1.18 9.41 2.98
C ILE A 109 0.76 9.14 4.43
N CYS A 110 0.96 10.09 5.32
CA CYS A 110 0.63 9.93 6.74
C CYS A 110 -0.88 9.83 7.01
N LEU A 111 -1.74 10.48 6.21
CA LEU A 111 -3.17 10.60 6.47
C LEU A 111 -4.04 9.58 5.72
N PHE A 112 -3.69 9.18 4.50
CA PHE A 112 -4.55 8.31 3.72
C PHE A 112 -4.57 6.86 4.22
N ARG A 113 -3.47 6.39 4.82
CA ARG A 113 -3.39 5.03 5.38
C ARG A 113 -2.70 5.03 6.74
N SER A 114 -3.20 4.18 7.64
CA SER A 114 -2.61 4.05 8.98
C SER A 114 -1.16 3.55 8.92
N ASN A 115 -0.87 2.57 8.06
CA ASN A 115 0.49 2.07 7.86
C ASN A 115 1.42 3.11 7.22
N GLY A 116 0.90 4.06 6.44
CA GLY A 116 1.68 5.18 5.89
C GLY A 116 2.28 6.07 6.97
N TRP A 117 1.54 6.31 8.08
CA TRP A 117 2.05 7.02 9.24
C TRP A 117 3.27 6.33 9.87
N TYR A 118 3.15 5.02 10.12
CA TYR A 118 4.25 4.24 10.71
C TYR A 118 5.42 4.11 9.75
N ALA A 119 5.17 3.91 8.46
CA ALA A 119 6.20 3.87 7.44
C ALA A 119 6.96 5.20 7.32
N PHE A 120 6.26 6.34 7.42
CA PHE A 120 6.88 7.66 7.41
C PHE A 120 7.79 7.85 8.64
N LEU A 121 7.31 7.45 9.83
CA LEU A 121 8.11 7.48 11.07
C LEU A 121 9.35 6.58 10.95
N LEU A 122 9.20 5.38 10.40
CA LEU A 122 10.32 4.46 10.15
C LEU A 122 11.34 5.03 9.16
N ALA A 123 10.87 5.70 8.09
CA ALA A 123 11.73 6.30 7.08
C ALA A 123 12.41 7.60 7.55
N LEU A 124 11.81 8.34 8.48
CA LEU A 124 12.25 9.67 8.86
C LEU A 124 13.72 9.75 9.32
N PRO A 125 14.23 8.89 10.23
CA PRO A 125 15.65 8.94 10.63
C PRO A 125 16.61 8.81 9.45
N PHE A 126 16.30 7.92 8.51
CA PHE A 126 17.12 7.69 7.32
C PHE A 126 17.02 8.86 6.33
N LEU A 127 15.85 9.47 6.19
CA LEU A 127 15.67 10.70 5.40
C LEU A 127 16.48 11.85 6.00
N LEU A 128 16.43 12.02 7.32
CA LEU A 128 17.24 13.06 8.00
C LEU A 128 18.73 12.79 7.80
N PHE A 129 19.19 11.55 7.97
CA PHE A 129 20.59 11.21 7.73
C PHE A 129 21.01 11.46 6.27
N GLY A 130 20.19 11.03 5.29
CA GLY A 130 20.48 11.24 3.87
C GLY A 130 20.51 12.70 3.45
N PHE A 131 19.67 13.55 4.05
CA PHE A 131 19.59 14.97 3.77
C PHE A 131 20.37 15.85 4.77
N ARG A 132 21.28 15.30 5.58
CA ARG A 132 22.00 16.07 6.62
C ARG A 132 22.74 17.31 6.07
N HIS A 133 23.26 17.25 4.86
CA HIS A 133 23.93 18.38 4.21
C HIS A 133 22.95 19.44 3.66
N LYS A 134 21.65 19.11 3.58
CA LYS A 134 20.55 19.97 3.14
C LYS A 134 19.52 20.21 4.25
N ALA A 135 19.91 19.97 5.50
CA ALA A 135 19.03 19.98 6.67
C ALA A 135 18.16 21.23 6.77
N LYS A 136 18.74 22.42 6.60
CA LYS A 136 18.01 23.71 6.70
C LYS A 136 16.84 23.82 5.73
N ALA A 137 16.92 23.19 4.57
CA ALA A 137 15.88 23.25 3.54
C ALA A 137 14.90 22.09 3.64
N VAL A 138 15.38 20.85 3.88
CA VAL A 138 14.57 19.61 3.75
C VAL A 138 13.92 19.19 5.07
N TYR A 139 14.56 19.45 6.21
CA TYR A 139 13.99 19.06 7.51
C TYR A 139 12.68 19.79 7.84
N PRO A 140 12.54 21.12 7.62
CA PRO A 140 11.28 21.78 7.94
C PRO A 140 10.05 21.18 7.26
N PRO A 141 10.03 20.92 5.93
CA PRO A 141 8.86 20.29 5.32
C PRO A 141 8.59 18.86 5.80
N LEU A 142 9.62 18.07 6.14
CA LEU A 142 9.42 16.73 6.69
C LEU A 142 8.78 16.77 8.09
N PHE A 143 9.29 17.62 8.99
CA PHE A 143 8.72 17.79 10.32
C PHE A 143 7.34 18.46 10.27
N ALA A 144 7.14 19.43 9.38
CA ALA A 144 5.83 20.06 9.20
C ALA A 144 4.78 19.05 8.70
N ALA A 145 5.16 18.14 7.79
CA ALA A 145 4.27 17.07 7.34
C ALA A 145 3.87 16.14 8.49
N LEU A 146 4.85 15.72 9.30
CA LEU A 146 4.61 14.89 10.47
C LEU A 146 3.72 15.61 11.50
N LEU A 147 4.03 16.86 11.81
CA LEU A 147 3.27 17.67 12.78
C LEU A 147 1.82 17.86 12.32
N LEU A 148 1.62 18.25 11.05
CA LEU A 148 0.27 18.45 10.51
C LEU A 148 -0.52 17.13 10.54
N ALA A 149 0.11 16.03 10.14
CA ALA A 149 -0.53 14.72 10.19
C ALA A 149 -0.87 14.30 11.63
N ALA A 150 0.00 14.56 12.61
CA ALA A 150 -0.26 14.31 14.03
C ALA A 150 -1.43 15.15 14.53
N VAL A 151 -1.48 16.44 14.19
CA VAL A 151 -2.59 17.33 14.56
C VAL A 151 -3.91 16.84 13.96
N VAL A 152 -3.91 16.35 12.72
CA VAL A 152 -5.13 15.78 12.14
C VAL A 152 -5.52 14.48 12.83
N LYS A 153 -4.56 13.54 12.99
CA LYS A 153 -4.86 12.19 13.52
C LYS A 153 -5.30 12.16 14.96
N TYR A 154 -4.76 13.04 15.82
CA TYR A 154 -5.04 12.98 17.26
C TYR A 154 -6.06 14.03 17.68
N PRO A 155 -5.77 15.35 17.77
CA PRO A 155 -6.74 16.30 18.29
C PRO A 155 -7.94 16.52 17.36
N ILE A 156 -7.74 16.61 16.03
CA ILE A 156 -8.85 16.90 15.12
C ILE A 156 -9.79 15.69 15.02
N MET A 157 -9.28 14.47 14.76
CA MET A 157 -10.14 13.29 14.68
C MET A 157 -10.86 13.02 16.01
N SER A 158 -10.20 13.23 17.14
CA SER A 158 -10.84 13.13 18.46
C SER A 158 -11.95 14.17 18.67
N ALA A 159 -11.71 15.43 18.29
CA ALA A 159 -12.71 16.50 18.38
C ALA A 159 -13.95 16.24 17.53
N PHE A 160 -13.76 15.61 16.35
CA PHE A 160 -14.86 15.19 15.47
C PHE A 160 -15.42 13.79 15.81
N ARG A 161 -14.96 13.17 16.89
CA ARG A 161 -15.39 11.82 17.33
C ARG A 161 -15.32 10.79 16.19
N VAL A 162 -14.23 10.84 15.40
CA VAL A 162 -14.01 9.87 14.33
C VAL A 162 -13.73 8.51 14.97
N GLU A 163 -14.52 7.51 14.60
CA GLU A 163 -14.33 6.13 15.05
C GLU A 163 -12.96 5.61 14.63
N GLN A 164 -12.29 4.97 15.58
CA GLN A 164 -11.01 4.31 15.32
C GLN A 164 -11.28 2.87 14.84
N PRO A 165 -10.37 2.29 14.02
CA PRO A 165 -10.47 0.87 13.69
C PRO A 165 -10.47 0.00 14.94
N ASP A 166 -11.23 -1.08 14.91
CA ASP A 166 -11.26 -2.09 15.97
C ASP A 166 -9.86 -2.62 16.29
N PHE A 167 -9.64 -2.97 17.55
CA PHE A 167 -8.35 -3.50 18.01
C PHE A 167 -7.95 -4.77 17.23
N ILE A 168 -8.94 -5.61 16.87
CA ILE A 168 -8.71 -6.85 16.12
C ILE A 168 -7.99 -6.62 14.78
N GLU A 169 -8.17 -5.43 14.15
CA GLU A 169 -7.43 -5.08 12.93
C GLU A 169 -5.90 -4.99 13.16
N SER A 170 -5.49 -4.67 14.37
CA SER A 170 -4.08 -4.54 14.75
C SER A 170 -3.42 -5.88 15.10
N VAL A 171 -4.21 -6.91 15.41
CA VAL A 171 -3.74 -8.21 15.88
C VAL A 171 -4.07 -9.36 14.90
N SER A 172 -4.34 -9.05 13.64
CA SER A 172 -4.69 -10.06 12.64
C SER A 172 -3.60 -11.13 12.46
N ILE A 173 -2.31 -10.77 12.47
CA ILE A 173 -1.21 -11.75 12.41
C ILE A 173 -1.18 -12.64 13.65
N PRO A 174 -1.13 -12.10 14.88
CA PRO A 174 -1.22 -12.90 16.10
C PRO A 174 -2.41 -13.87 16.12
N MET A 175 -3.60 -13.40 15.73
CA MET A 175 -4.79 -14.23 15.71
C MET A 175 -4.70 -15.39 14.71
N GLN A 176 -4.22 -15.13 13.50
CA GLN A 176 -3.97 -16.17 12.49
C GLN A 176 -2.94 -17.21 12.97
N GLN A 177 -1.91 -16.78 13.65
CA GLN A 177 -0.87 -17.66 14.18
C GLN A 177 -1.39 -18.53 15.33
N ILE A 178 -2.13 -17.97 16.28
CA ILE A 178 -2.80 -18.74 17.35
C ILE A 178 -3.78 -19.73 16.74
N THR A 179 -4.58 -19.28 15.77
CA THR A 179 -5.54 -20.16 15.08
C THR A 179 -4.87 -21.29 14.34
N ALA A 180 -3.72 -21.06 13.70
CA ALA A 180 -2.96 -22.12 13.04
C ALA A 180 -2.50 -23.22 14.02
N VAL A 181 -2.07 -22.84 15.23
CA VAL A 181 -1.70 -23.78 16.30
C VAL A 181 -2.90 -24.65 16.69
N ILE A 182 -4.09 -24.05 16.83
CA ILE A 182 -5.33 -24.77 17.17
C ILE A 182 -5.74 -25.73 16.04
N CYS A 183 -5.71 -25.24 14.79
CA CYS A 183 -6.09 -26.04 13.63
C CYS A 183 -5.13 -27.20 13.33
N ASN A 184 -3.87 -27.08 13.79
CA ASN A 184 -2.86 -28.13 13.68
C ASN A 184 -2.86 -29.11 14.89
N ASP A 185 -3.91 -29.11 15.73
CA ASP A 185 -4.06 -29.99 16.90
C ASP A 185 -2.88 -29.95 17.87
N ARG A 186 -2.27 -28.77 18.03
CA ARG A 186 -1.16 -28.59 18.99
C ARG A 186 -1.69 -28.58 20.43
N TYR A 187 -0.87 -29.08 21.34
CA TYR A 187 -1.22 -29.08 22.75
C TYR A 187 -1.29 -27.66 23.30
N LEU A 188 -2.42 -27.35 23.95
CA LEU A 188 -2.66 -26.15 24.74
C LEU A 188 -2.89 -26.55 26.19
N THR A 189 -2.41 -25.77 27.16
CA THR A 189 -2.81 -25.98 28.56
C THR A 189 -4.29 -25.61 28.75
N GLU A 190 -4.90 -26.08 29.82
CA GLU A 190 -6.30 -25.72 30.13
C GLU A 190 -6.49 -24.20 30.28
N GLU A 191 -5.51 -23.51 30.88
CA GLU A 191 -5.52 -22.07 31.04
C GLU A 191 -5.43 -21.33 29.69
N GLU A 192 -4.52 -21.77 28.79
CA GLU A 192 -4.39 -21.22 27.44
C GLU A 192 -5.67 -21.41 26.63
N ARG A 193 -6.27 -22.59 26.75
CA ARG A 193 -7.53 -22.92 26.08
C ARG A 193 -8.67 -22.05 26.60
N ALA A 194 -8.84 -21.96 27.92
CA ALA A 194 -9.87 -21.15 28.54
C ALA A 194 -9.77 -19.67 28.15
N LEU A 195 -8.55 -19.13 28.11
CA LEU A 195 -8.32 -17.75 27.66
C LEU A 195 -8.77 -17.51 26.20
N ILE A 196 -8.54 -18.47 25.31
CA ILE A 196 -8.97 -18.37 23.91
C ILE A 196 -10.49 -18.50 23.81
N GLU A 197 -11.11 -19.43 24.57
CA GLU A 197 -12.56 -19.68 24.57
C GLU A 197 -13.38 -18.49 25.10
N GLU A 198 -12.79 -17.65 25.94
CA GLU A 198 -13.40 -16.37 26.35
C GLU A 198 -13.57 -15.38 25.19
N VAL A 199 -12.76 -15.50 24.15
CA VAL A 199 -12.77 -14.58 22.99
C VAL A 199 -13.48 -15.16 21.78
N VAL A 200 -13.26 -16.46 21.50
CA VAL A 200 -13.78 -17.11 20.29
C VAL A 200 -14.35 -18.49 20.59
N ASP A 201 -15.42 -18.84 19.91
CA ASP A 201 -15.95 -20.21 19.96
C ASP A 201 -15.05 -21.15 19.12
N LEU A 202 -14.34 -22.04 19.79
CA LEU A 202 -13.44 -22.99 19.15
C LEU A 202 -14.15 -23.99 18.23
N THR A 203 -15.47 -24.18 18.37
CA THR A 203 -16.26 -25.07 17.53
C THR A 203 -16.19 -24.67 16.06
N TYR A 204 -16.19 -23.35 15.78
CA TYR A 204 -16.21 -22.82 14.42
C TYR A 204 -14.83 -22.46 13.87
N ILE A 205 -13.79 -22.48 14.70
CA ILE A 205 -12.47 -21.94 14.32
C ILE A 205 -11.85 -22.71 13.15
N ARG A 206 -12.05 -24.03 13.08
CA ARG A 206 -11.52 -24.89 12.02
C ARG A 206 -12.20 -24.68 10.68
N ASP A 207 -13.52 -24.51 10.72
CA ASP A 207 -14.33 -24.31 9.50
C ASP A 207 -14.11 -22.92 8.90
N LEU A 208 -13.81 -21.93 9.74
CA LEU A 208 -13.61 -20.55 9.32
C LEU A 208 -12.15 -20.20 9.04
N TYR A 209 -11.19 -20.99 9.56
CA TYR A 209 -9.78 -20.69 9.34
C TYR A 209 -9.40 -20.82 7.87
N ASN A 210 -8.95 -19.69 7.29
CA ASN A 210 -8.33 -19.66 5.99
C ASN A 210 -6.89 -19.16 6.15
N PRO A 211 -5.87 -19.95 5.79
CA PRO A 211 -4.47 -19.57 5.98
C PRO A 211 -4.05 -18.27 5.28
N THR A 212 -4.78 -17.91 4.21
CA THR A 212 -4.45 -16.72 3.38
C THR A 212 -5.37 -15.53 3.63
N PHE A 213 -6.42 -15.69 4.47
CA PHE A 213 -7.45 -14.68 4.65
C PHE A 213 -7.88 -14.57 6.11
N ALA A 214 -7.52 -13.46 6.75
CA ALA A 214 -7.71 -13.27 8.19
C ALA A 214 -9.11 -12.79 8.61
N ASP A 215 -9.94 -12.27 7.68
CA ASP A 215 -11.22 -11.65 8.05
C ASP A 215 -12.17 -12.65 8.68
N ASN A 216 -12.20 -13.91 8.26
CA ASN A 216 -13.06 -14.91 8.86
C ASN A 216 -12.82 -15.04 10.38
N ILE A 217 -11.56 -15.06 10.79
CA ILE A 217 -11.21 -15.14 12.22
C ILE A 217 -11.49 -13.83 12.93
N LYS A 218 -11.25 -12.68 12.28
CA LYS A 218 -11.62 -11.39 12.86
C LYS A 218 -13.13 -11.26 13.08
N GLU A 219 -13.94 -11.73 12.13
CA GLU A 219 -15.40 -11.75 12.30
C GLU A 219 -15.83 -12.71 13.41
N LEU A 220 -15.15 -13.85 13.55
CA LEU A 220 -15.40 -14.76 14.65
C LEU A 220 -15.11 -14.11 16.03
N VAL A 221 -14.04 -13.33 16.14
CA VAL A 221 -13.70 -12.55 17.34
C VAL A 221 -14.75 -11.45 17.62
N ARG A 222 -15.22 -10.77 16.57
CA ARG A 222 -16.28 -9.76 16.69
C ARG A 222 -17.60 -10.33 17.12
N ALA A 223 -17.95 -11.50 16.60
CA ALA A 223 -19.15 -12.24 17.00
C ALA A 223 -19.05 -12.84 18.41
N GLY A 224 -17.84 -13.12 18.87
CA GLY A 224 -17.54 -13.59 20.21
C GLY A 224 -17.41 -12.43 21.21
N ASN A 225 -16.25 -12.29 21.85
CA ASN A 225 -16.03 -11.30 22.92
C ASN A 225 -14.77 -10.45 22.66
N GLN A 226 -14.85 -9.55 21.69
CA GLN A 226 -13.75 -8.62 21.37
C GLN A 226 -13.39 -7.72 22.56
N ASP A 227 -14.36 -7.36 23.41
CA ASP A 227 -14.12 -6.49 24.56
C ASP A 227 -13.24 -7.18 25.61
N TYR A 228 -13.39 -8.51 25.75
CA TYR A 228 -12.50 -9.30 26.61
C TYR A 228 -11.06 -9.27 26.07
N LEU A 229 -10.87 -9.48 24.77
CA LEU A 229 -9.56 -9.37 24.13
C LEU A 229 -8.94 -7.98 24.35
N VAL A 230 -9.73 -6.91 24.26
CA VAL A 230 -9.26 -5.54 24.45
C VAL A 230 -8.86 -5.29 25.91
N SER A 231 -9.58 -5.85 26.88
CA SER A 231 -9.28 -5.69 28.31
C SER A 231 -8.11 -6.56 28.80
N HIS A 232 -7.83 -7.70 28.13
CA HIS A 232 -6.79 -8.67 28.50
C HIS A 232 -5.64 -8.74 27.47
N LYS A 233 -5.30 -7.61 26.86
CA LYS A 233 -4.28 -7.53 25.79
C LYS A 233 -2.93 -8.15 26.18
N ASP A 234 -2.50 -7.90 27.43
CA ASP A 234 -1.21 -8.38 27.92
C ASP A 234 -1.20 -9.91 28.06
N GLU A 235 -2.32 -10.49 28.50
CA GLU A 235 -2.47 -11.95 28.60
C GLU A 235 -2.45 -12.61 27.22
N PHE A 236 -3.17 -12.04 26.26
CA PHE A 236 -3.14 -12.49 24.87
C PHE A 236 -1.77 -12.32 24.21
N LEU A 237 -1.06 -11.25 24.49
CA LEU A 237 0.30 -11.05 23.98
C LEU A 237 1.26 -12.10 24.58
N ASN A 238 1.14 -12.39 25.86
CA ASN A 238 1.94 -13.43 26.52
C ASN A 238 1.62 -14.82 25.96
N LEU A 239 0.32 -15.13 25.75
CA LEU A 239 -0.11 -16.35 25.09
C LEU A 239 0.49 -16.49 23.69
N TRP A 240 0.39 -15.42 22.88
CA TRP A 240 0.95 -15.41 21.53
C TRP A 240 2.46 -15.66 21.54
N ILE A 241 3.22 -15.01 22.45
CA ILE A 241 4.66 -15.24 22.58
C ILE A 241 4.95 -16.69 23.02
N ALA A 242 4.24 -17.19 24.03
CA ALA A 242 4.46 -18.54 24.56
C ALA A 242 4.19 -19.64 23.49
N LEU A 243 3.09 -19.51 22.74
CA LEU A 243 2.78 -20.42 21.64
C LEU A 243 3.78 -20.31 20.49
N GLY A 244 4.21 -19.10 20.16
CA GLY A 244 5.23 -18.88 19.12
C GLY A 244 6.59 -19.51 19.45
N LEU A 245 7.01 -19.46 20.72
CA LEU A 245 8.23 -20.11 21.19
C LEU A 245 8.08 -21.65 21.22
N ARG A 246 6.88 -22.15 21.50
CA ARG A 246 6.59 -23.59 21.54
C ARG A 246 6.39 -24.20 20.15
N TYR A 247 5.75 -23.45 19.23
CA TYR A 247 5.36 -23.91 17.88
C TYR A 247 5.84 -22.97 16.78
N PRO A 248 7.13 -22.66 16.67
CA PRO A 248 7.65 -21.66 15.73
C PRO A 248 7.39 -22.02 14.26
N GLY A 249 7.32 -23.31 13.94
CA GLY A 249 7.01 -23.77 12.58
C GLY A 249 5.58 -23.42 12.13
N ASP A 250 4.60 -23.56 13.01
CA ASP A 250 3.20 -23.21 12.72
C ASP A 250 3.05 -21.68 12.54
N TYR A 251 3.73 -20.88 13.36
CA TYR A 251 3.77 -19.44 13.26
C TYR A 251 4.40 -18.94 11.97
N LEU A 252 5.54 -19.55 11.60
CA LEU A 252 6.20 -19.21 10.33
C LEU A 252 5.32 -19.55 9.13
N THR A 253 4.71 -20.75 9.16
CA THR A 253 3.82 -21.19 8.08
C THR A 253 2.60 -20.29 7.95
N ALA A 254 1.94 -19.93 9.07
CA ALA A 254 0.81 -19.02 9.06
C ALA A 254 1.20 -17.64 8.49
N TYR A 255 2.35 -17.08 8.90
CA TYR A 255 2.84 -15.82 8.40
C TYR A 255 3.20 -15.87 6.91
N VAL A 256 3.87 -16.93 6.46
CA VAL A 256 4.19 -17.13 5.04
C VAL A 256 2.92 -17.23 4.22
N ASN A 257 1.94 -18.04 4.62
CA ASN A 257 0.67 -18.18 3.92
C ASN A 257 -0.09 -16.86 3.80
N GLN A 258 -0.02 -16.04 4.84
CA GLN A 258 -0.71 -14.74 4.88
C GLN A 258 -0.02 -13.65 4.06
N THR A 259 1.27 -13.78 3.76
CA THR A 259 2.08 -12.73 3.14
C THR A 259 2.71 -13.10 1.80
N TYR A 260 2.75 -14.39 1.44
CA TYR A 260 3.52 -14.85 0.27
C TYR A 260 3.16 -14.14 -1.03
N GLY A 261 1.91 -13.76 -1.23
CA GLY A 261 1.46 -13.06 -2.43
C GLY A 261 2.10 -11.69 -2.64
N TYR A 262 2.65 -11.06 -1.57
CA TYR A 262 3.37 -9.78 -1.71
C TYR A 262 4.80 -9.92 -2.23
N TRP A 263 5.43 -11.07 -2.07
CA TRP A 263 6.84 -11.27 -2.40
C TRP A 263 7.12 -12.50 -3.27
N TYR A 264 6.16 -13.41 -3.44
CA TYR A 264 6.31 -14.56 -4.32
C TYR A 264 5.97 -14.20 -5.76
N PRO A 265 6.92 -14.27 -6.72
CA PRO A 265 6.70 -13.74 -8.08
C PRO A 265 5.64 -14.49 -8.89
N ASP A 266 5.41 -15.76 -8.60
CA ASP A 266 4.40 -16.59 -9.30
C ASP A 266 2.99 -16.45 -8.69
N SER A 267 2.78 -15.45 -7.85
CA SER A 267 1.46 -15.11 -7.32
C SER A 267 0.78 -14.09 -8.24
N PHE A 268 -0.21 -14.56 -8.99
CA PHE A 268 -1.02 -13.73 -9.86
C PHE A 268 -2.25 -13.20 -9.12
N TYR A 269 -2.53 -11.92 -9.26
CA TYR A 269 -3.69 -11.27 -8.65
C TYR A 269 -4.57 -10.60 -9.71
N LEU A 270 -5.82 -11.00 -9.77
CA LEU A 270 -6.80 -10.42 -10.69
C LEU A 270 -7.35 -9.11 -10.12
N VAL A 271 -7.03 -7.99 -10.77
CA VAL A 271 -7.44 -6.64 -10.31
C VAL A 271 -8.79 -6.22 -10.90
N ALA A 272 -9.18 -6.79 -12.02
CA ALA A 272 -10.35 -6.36 -12.76
C ALA A 272 -11.25 -7.54 -13.13
N GLU A 273 -12.56 -7.31 -13.04
CA GLU A 273 -13.59 -8.23 -13.53
C GLU A 273 -14.18 -7.70 -14.83
N ALA A 274 -14.63 -8.61 -15.70
CA ALA A 274 -15.22 -8.26 -16.98
C ALA A 274 -16.59 -7.58 -16.82
N GLU A 275 -17.37 -7.97 -15.80
CA GLU A 275 -18.76 -7.55 -15.61
C GLU A 275 -18.92 -6.13 -15.06
N GLY A 276 -17.91 -5.62 -14.31
CA GLY A 276 -17.90 -4.25 -13.84
C GLY A 276 -18.48 -4.05 -12.44
N VAL A 277 -19.27 -3.00 -12.23
CA VAL A 277 -19.74 -2.56 -10.90
C VAL A 277 -21.09 -3.19 -10.57
N SER A 278 -21.26 -3.70 -9.35
CA SER A 278 -22.56 -4.17 -8.85
C SER A 278 -23.56 -3.00 -8.72
N ALA A 279 -24.84 -3.27 -9.01
CA ALA A 279 -25.91 -2.31 -8.79
C ALA A 279 -26.05 -1.99 -7.30
N THR A 280 -26.34 -0.74 -6.98
CA THR A 280 -26.55 -0.27 -5.60
C THR A 280 -27.84 0.53 -5.49
N ASP A 281 -28.42 0.56 -4.28
CA ASP A 281 -29.61 1.39 -3.96
C ASP A 281 -29.31 2.91 -4.00
N LEU A 282 -28.04 3.28 -4.17
CA LEU A 282 -27.55 4.65 -4.23
C LEU A 282 -27.62 5.26 -5.64
N GLY A 283 -28.20 4.55 -6.60
CA GLY A 283 -28.37 5.01 -7.99
C GLY A 283 -27.14 4.79 -8.88
N VAL A 284 -26.13 4.09 -8.41
CA VAL A 284 -25.02 3.64 -9.25
C VAL A 284 -25.44 2.39 -9.99
N SER A 285 -25.47 2.44 -11.33
CA SER A 285 -25.85 1.33 -12.20
C SER A 285 -24.63 0.54 -12.64
N HIS A 286 -24.76 -0.77 -12.72
CA HIS A 286 -23.77 -1.64 -13.35
C HIS A 286 -23.88 -1.66 -14.89
N THR A 287 -24.91 -1.04 -15.45
CA THR A 287 -25.09 -0.96 -16.92
C THR A 287 -24.10 0.06 -17.49
N PRO A 288 -23.08 -0.36 -18.25
CA PRO A 288 -22.10 0.57 -18.81
C PRO A 288 -22.72 1.41 -19.92
N LEU A 289 -22.32 2.69 -20.01
CA LEU A 289 -22.70 3.59 -21.12
C LEU A 289 -22.16 3.08 -22.47
N ILE A 290 -20.96 2.50 -22.45
CA ILE A 290 -20.34 1.82 -23.58
C ILE A 290 -20.25 0.35 -23.19
N GLY A 291 -21.16 -0.45 -23.69
CA GLY A 291 -21.30 -1.86 -23.35
C GLY A 291 -21.50 -2.74 -24.57
N GLY A 292 -21.93 -3.96 -24.31
CA GLY A 292 -22.25 -4.95 -25.32
C GLY A 292 -21.21 -6.07 -25.42
N PRO A 293 -21.54 -7.15 -26.16
CA PRO A 293 -20.72 -8.37 -26.20
C PRO A 293 -19.26 -8.17 -26.61
N LEU A 294 -19.03 -7.21 -27.52
CA LEU A 294 -17.66 -6.90 -27.99
C LEU A 294 -16.80 -6.30 -26.87
N VAL A 295 -17.36 -5.39 -26.08
CA VAL A 295 -16.66 -4.75 -24.94
C VAL A 295 -16.35 -5.78 -23.86
N ILE A 296 -17.33 -6.61 -23.50
CA ILE A 296 -17.13 -7.69 -22.52
C ILE A 296 -16.04 -8.65 -22.99
N LYS A 297 -16.13 -9.12 -24.24
CA LYS A 297 -15.14 -10.03 -24.80
C LYS A 297 -13.73 -9.43 -24.87
N THR A 298 -13.63 -8.14 -25.15
CA THR A 298 -12.33 -7.43 -25.15
C THR A 298 -11.75 -7.36 -23.75
N LYS A 299 -12.57 -7.06 -22.72
CA LYS A 299 -12.15 -7.08 -21.33
C LYS A 299 -11.70 -8.48 -20.88
N GLU A 300 -12.47 -9.52 -21.23
CA GLU A 300 -12.12 -10.92 -20.93
C GLU A 300 -10.77 -11.33 -21.56
N ILE A 301 -10.53 -10.92 -22.81
CA ILE A 301 -9.26 -11.18 -23.48
C ILE A 301 -8.12 -10.45 -22.75
N ALA A 302 -8.29 -9.18 -22.42
CA ALA A 302 -7.28 -8.41 -21.72
C ALA A 302 -6.92 -9.01 -20.33
N ILE A 303 -7.94 -9.52 -19.62
CA ILE A 303 -7.75 -10.23 -18.36
C ILE A 303 -7.02 -11.56 -18.57
N LYS A 304 -7.46 -12.35 -19.56
CA LYS A 304 -6.85 -13.65 -19.88
C LYS A 304 -5.41 -13.53 -20.36
N LEU A 305 -5.03 -12.46 -21.04
CA LEU A 305 -3.64 -12.21 -21.41
C LEU A 305 -2.70 -12.22 -20.20
N GLY A 306 -3.17 -11.76 -19.04
CA GLY A 306 -2.41 -11.81 -17.80
C GLY A 306 -2.01 -13.24 -17.38
N SER A 307 -2.87 -14.23 -17.62
CA SER A 307 -2.59 -15.64 -17.29
C SER A 307 -1.92 -16.42 -18.42
N MET A 308 -2.05 -15.96 -19.67
CA MET A 308 -1.57 -16.70 -20.86
C MET A 308 -0.18 -16.25 -21.34
N VAL A 309 0.16 -14.97 -21.14
CA VAL A 309 1.43 -14.40 -21.62
C VAL A 309 2.36 -14.17 -20.43
N PRO A 310 3.41 -14.97 -20.24
CA PRO A 310 4.24 -14.91 -19.03
C PRO A 310 4.79 -13.51 -18.73
N ILE A 311 5.34 -12.81 -19.74
CA ILE A 311 5.89 -11.46 -19.54
C ILE A 311 4.79 -10.46 -19.15
N TYR A 312 3.63 -10.53 -19.78
CA TYR A 312 2.50 -9.68 -19.43
C TYR A 312 1.91 -10.06 -18.06
N GLY A 313 1.86 -11.37 -17.76
CA GLY A 313 1.42 -11.89 -16.45
C GLY A 313 2.25 -11.37 -15.29
N THR A 314 3.56 -11.15 -15.46
CA THR A 314 4.42 -10.60 -14.40
C THR A 314 3.98 -9.21 -13.93
N LEU A 315 3.32 -8.43 -14.78
CA LEU A 315 2.77 -7.12 -14.41
C LEU A 315 1.61 -7.22 -13.39
N TRP A 316 0.95 -8.37 -13.31
CA TRP A 316 -0.15 -8.67 -12.39
C TRP A 316 0.32 -9.31 -11.09
N SER A 317 1.64 -9.51 -10.93
CA SER A 317 2.23 -10.05 -9.71
C SER A 317 2.76 -8.94 -8.80
N MET A 318 2.24 -8.90 -7.59
CA MET A 318 2.75 -8.01 -6.54
C MET A 318 4.20 -8.36 -6.17
N GLY A 319 4.51 -9.67 -6.16
CA GLY A 319 5.85 -10.18 -5.90
C GLY A 319 6.88 -9.66 -6.90
N VAL A 320 6.54 -9.56 -8.18
CA VAL A 320 7.43 -8.97 -9.19
C VAL A 320 7.76 -7.52 -8.85
N ALA A 321 6.77 -6.71 -8.44
CA ALA A 321 7.01 -5.32 -8.04
C ALA A 321 7.92 -5.23 -6.80
N CYS A 322 7.77 -6.14 -5.84
CA CYS A 322 8.66 -6.27 -4.68
C CYS A 322 10.10 -6.59 -5.12
N TRP A 323 10.29 -7.59 -5.98
CA TRP A 323 11.62 -7.96 -6.48
C TRP A 323 12.25 -6.88 -7.35
N VAL A 324 11.47 -6.11 -8.10
CA VAL A 324 11.98 -4.94 -8.85
C VAL A 324 12.53 -3.88 -7.90
N LEU A 325 11.87 -3.61 -6.78
CA LEU A 325 12.41 -2.71 -5.75
C LEU A 325 13.74 -3.23 -5.21
N LEU A 326 13.80 -4.50 -4.78
CA LEU A 326 15.03 -5.11 -4.25
C LEU A 326 16.15 -5.16 -5.29
N PHE A 327 15.85 -5.49 -6.53
CA PHE A 327 16.78 -5.46 -7.66
C PHE A 327 17.34 -4.05 -7.87
N SER A 328 16.50 -3.04 -7.88
CA SER A 328 16.90 -1.64 -8.07
C SER A 328 17.83 -1.14 -6.95
N ILE A 329 17.55 -1.53 -5.70
CA ILE A 329 18.42 -1.28 -4.56
C ILE A 329 19.78 -1.98 -4.77
N SER A 330 19.75 -3.27 -5.15
CA SER A 330 20.96 -4.07 -5.37
C SER A 330 21.84 -3.48 -6.48
N VAL A 331 21.24 -3.05 -7.60
CA VAL A 331 21.96 -2.37 -8.68
C VAL A 331 22.63 -1.09 -8.18
N SER A 332 21.93 -0.27 -7.40
CA SER A 332 22.48 0.96 -6.84
C SER A 332 23.64 0.69 -5.88
N VAL A 333 23.56 -0.37 -5.07
CA VAL A 333 24.64 -0.79 -4.16
C VAL A 333 25.86 -1.29 -4.96
N ILE A 334 25.66 -2.15 -5.96
CA ILE A 334 26.75 -2.68 -6.81
C ILE A 334 27.46 -1.55 -7.56
N ARG A 335 26.71 -0.56 -8.03
CA ARG A 335 27.25 0.64 -8.69
C ARG A 335 27.87 1.63 -7.73
N ARG A 336 27.74 1.42 -6.42
CA ARG A 336 28.14 2.34 -5.34
C ARG A 336 27.43 3.69 -5.33
N ASP A 337 26.26 3.75 -5.95
CA ASP A 337 25.39 4.95 -6.03
C ASP A 337 24.57 5.11 -4.73
N TYR A 338 25.23 5.13 -3.58
CA TYR A 338 24.57 5.10 -2.26
C TYR A 338 23.62 6.28 -2.02
N HIS A 339 23.85 7.40 -2.68
CA HIS A 339 22.97 8.56 -2.58
C HIS A 339 21.58 8.33 -3.19
N LYS A 340 21.43 7.31 -4.08
CA LYS A 340 20.14 6.92 -4.65
C LYS A 340 19.33 6.04 -3.71
N LEU A 341 19.96 5.42 -2.70
CA LEU A 341 19.26 4.52 -1.78
C LEU A 341 18.11 5.21 -1.04
N ILE A 342 18.25 6.52 -0.79
CA ILE A 342 17.21 7.33 -0.16
C ILE A 342 15.92 7.40 -1.01
N CYS A 343 16.02 7.24 -2.33
CA CYS A 343 14.88 7.28 -3.24
C CYS A 343 13.98 6.03 -3.12
N TYR A 344 14.54 4.91 -2.69
CA TYR A 344 13.80 3.65 -2.51
C TYR A 344 13.17 3.54 -1.11
N LEU A 345 13.63 4.38 -0.18
CA LEU A 345 13.26 4.31 1.23
C LEU A 345 11.74 4.37 1.48
N PRO A 346 10.95 5.22 0.80
CA PRO A 346 9.49 5.21 0.96
C PRO A 346 8.88 3.85 0.60
N GLY A 347 9.31 3.26 -0.51
CA GLY A 347 8.85 1.94 -0.95
C GLY A 347 9.20 0.84 0.03
N VAL A 348 10.45 0.82 0.54
CA VAL A 348 10.91 -0.16 1.54
C VAL A 348 10.14 -0.02 2.84
N ALA A 349 10.04 1.19 3.39
CA ALA A 349 9.34 1.43 4.66
C ALA A 349 7.85 1.04 4.58
N LEU A 350 7.20 1.35 3.46
CA LEU A 350 5.81 0.96 3.22
C LEU A 350 5.66 -0.56 3.05
N LEU A 351 6.53 -1.21 2.30
CA LEU A 351 6.50 -2.67 2.16
C LEU A 351 6.69 -3.35 3.52
N LEU A 352 7.66 -2.91 4.31
CA LEU A 352 7.87 -3.43 5.67
C LEU A 352 6.64 -3.20 6.56
N SER A 353 5.99 -2.04 6.46
CA SER A 353 4.76 -1.77 7.22
C SER A 353 3.59 -2.66 6.80
N VAL A 354 3.48 -2.98 5.51
CA VAL A 354 2.48 -3.95 5.01
C VAL A 354 2.79 -5.35 5.54
N LEU A 355 4.01 -5.80 5.47
CA LEU A 355 4.41 -7.12 5.97
C LEU A 355 4.26 -7.25 7.49
N ALA A 356 4.49 -6.17 8.25
CA ALA A 356 4.42 -6.20 9.72
C ALA A 356 2.99 -6.11 10.28
N ALA A 357 2.07 -5.46 9.58
CA ALA A 357 0.81 -5.05 10.23
C ALA A 357 -0.47 -5.30 9.41
N THR A 358 -0.37 -5.74 8.17
CA THR A 358 -1.55 -5.58 7.32
C THR A 358 -2.32 -6.82 7.00
N PRO A 359 -1.83 -8.03 7.00
CA PRO A 359 -2.55 -8.91 6.12
C PRO A 359 -3.85 -9.44 6.68
N VAL A 360 -4.90 -8.81 6.18
CA VAL A 360 -6.21 -9.46 6.03
C VAL A 360 -6.09 -10.57 5.00
N ALA A 361 -5.58 -10.19 3.83
CA ALA A 361 -5.23 -11.04 2.70
C ALA A 361 -4.16 -10.32 1.86
N THR A 362 -3.55 -11.04 0.91
CA THR A 362 -2.68 -10.42 -0.09
C THR A 362 -3.51 -9.66 -1.12
N GLU A 363 -3.66 -8.36 -0.93
CA GLU A 363 -4.46 -7.49 -1.76
C GLU A 363 -3.58 -6.57 -2.61
N PHE A 364 -3.83 -6.54 -3.93
CA PHE A 364 -3.09 -5.70 -4.88
C PHE A 364 -3.15 -4.21 -4.51
N ARG A 365 -4.30 -3.75 -3.99
CA ARG A 365 -4.49 -2.36 -3.57
C ARG A 365 -3.52 -1.93 -2.47
N TYR A 366 -3.12 -2.83 -1.58
CA TYR A 366 -2.24 -2.50 -0.46
C TYR A 366 -0.80 -2.23 -0.89
N VAL A 367 -0.38 -2.80 -2.02
CA VAL A 367 0.96 -2.61 -2.60
C VAL A 367 0.92 -1.92 -3.97
N TYR A 368 -0.21 -1.36 -4.37
CA TYR A 368 -0.33 -0.62 -5.62
C TYR A 368 0.70 0.51 -5.74
N PHE A 369 1.14 1.09 -4.63
CA PHE A 369 2.23 2.06 -4.62
C PHE A 369 3.55 1.48 -5.17
N LEU A 370 3.86 0.19 -4.95
CA LEU A 370 5.03 -0.47 -5.55
C LEU A 370 4.88 -0.59 -7.07
N VAL A 371 3.69 -1.02 -7.50
CA VAL A 371 3.38 -1.19 -8.92
C VAL A 371 3.40 0.16 -9.66
N LEU A 372 2.83 1.19 -9.05
CA LEU A 372 2.86 2.54 -9.61
C LEU A 372 4.28 3.11 -9.67
N CYS A 373 5.13 2.81 -8.69
CA CYS A 373 6.52 3.25 -8.64
C CYS A 373 7.49 2.30 -9.38
N LEU A 374 7.03 1.20 -9.99
CA LEU A 374 7.90 0.23 -10.67
C LEU A 374 8.84 0.88 -11.70
N PRO A 375 8.37 1.69 -12.67
CA PRO A 375 9.26 2.39 -13.59
C PRO A 375 10.20 3.37 -12.89
N PHE A 376 9.75 4.01 -11.79
CA PHE A 376 10.58 4.89 -10.99
C PHE A 376 11.79 4.15 -10.39
N TYR A 377 11.57 2.97 -9.81
CA TYR A 377 12.66 2.19 -9.22
C TYR A 377 13.68 1.75 -10.27
N LEU A 378 13.22 1.18 -11.39
CA LEU A 378 14.09 0.72 -12.48
C LEU A 378 14.93 1.85 -13.06
N ILE A 379 14.31 2.98 -13.36
CA ILE A 379 15.03 4.11 -13.97
C ILE A 379 15.99 4.73 -12.98
N THR A 380 15.61 4.92 -11.71
CA THR A 380 16.50 5.47 -10.68
C THR A 380 17.78 4.63 -10.54
N ALA A 381 17.68 3.30 -10.63
CA ALA A 381 18.82 2.40 -10.53
C ALA A 381 19.85 2.60 -11.67
N VAL A 382 19.39 2.97 -12.86
CA VAL A 382 20.24 3.11 -14.05
C VAL A 382 20.53 4.57 -14.44
N LEU A 383 19.98 5.56 -13.72
CA LEU A 383 20.32 6.97 -13.96
C LEU A 383 21.83 7.18 -13.91
N PRO A 384 22.42 7.88 -14.88
CA PRO A 384 23.81 8.27 -14.77
C PRO A 384 24.00 9.20 -13.56
N GLU A 385 25.18 9.14 -12.93
CA GLU A 385 25.61 10.22 -12.04
C GLU A 385 25.74 11.50 -12.88
N GLU A 386 25.17 12.60 -12.42
CA GLU A 386 25.58 13.89 -12.98
C GLU A 386 27.07 14.03 -12.64
N ALA A 387 27.92 13.95 -13.67
CA ALA A 387 29.32 14.28 -13.51
C ALA A 387 29.37 15.66 -12.84
N ASP A 388 30.08 15.72 -11.71
CA ASP A 388 30.27 16.94 -10.94
C ASP A 388 30.52 18.10 -11.91
N ALA A 389 29.58 19.03 -11.97
CA ALA A 389 29.86 20.29 -12.62
C ALA A 389 31.06 20.89 -11.84
N PRO A 390 32.15 21.27 -12.53
CA PRO A 390 33.30 21.80 -11.84
C PRO A 390 32.88 23.00 -10.99
N VAL A 391 33.32 22.97 -9.74
CA VAL A 391 33.13 24.03 -8.72
C VAL A 391 33.61 25.36 -9.21
#